data_f194bd939e3b351feb5511183b0f9a5f
#
_entry.id   f194bd939e3b351feb5511183b0f9a5f
#
_cell.length_a   1.000
_cell.length_b   1.000
_cell.length_c   1.000
_cell.angle_alpha   90.00
_cell.angle_beta   90.00
_cell.angle_gamma   90.00
#
_symmetry.space_group_name_H-M   'P 1'
#
loop_
_entity.id
_entity.type
_entity.pdbx_description
1 polymer ?
#
loop_
_entity_poly.entity_id
_entity_poly.type
_entity_poly.pdbx_seq_one_letter_code
_entity_poly.pdbx_strand_id
1 'polypeptide(L)'
;MRCMTDFARSRAGLGALADSPQLDLSAEDKAADVLRCDSFSHTACGREFTYWMQQAGYLSEACWHVGENLAWGVGTYGTVRSIFRAWMRSPEHRRNILGDYEALGLSRQVGELEGQADTVVWTAHFGSHCETATS
;
A
#
# COMPACT_ATOMS: atom_id res chain seq x y z
N MET A 1 -9.42 -6.45 1.57
CA MET A 1 -8.74 -5.52 0.66
C MET A 1 -8.26 -6.20 -0.62
N ARG A 2 -7.51 -7.28 -0.52
CA ARG A 2 -6.98 -8.00 -1.70
C ARG A 2 -8.06 -8.42 -2.69
N CYS A 3 -9.10 -9.09 -2.21
CA CYS A 3 -10.19 -9.53 -3.09
C CYS A 3 -10.88 -8.38 -3.82
N MET A 4 -11.06 -7.24 -3.15
CA MET A 4 -11.67 -6.06 -3.75
C MET A 4 -10.75 -5.45 -4.82
N THR A 5 -9.46 -5.42 -4.54
CA THR A 5 -8.45 -4.95 -5.50
C THR A 5 -8.43 -5.84 -6.75
N ASP A 6 -8.36 -7.14 -6.57
CA ASP A 6 -8.34 -8.09 -7.69
C ASP A 6 -9.63 -8.04 -8.49
N PHE A 7 -10.78 -7.86 -7.81
CA PHE A 7 -12.06 -7.71 -8.49
C PHE A 7 -12.08 -6.45 -9.38
N ALA A 8 -11.63 -5.30 -8.83
CA ALA A 8 -11.58 -4.06 -9.60
C ALA A 8 -10.63 -4.18 -10.80
N ARG A 9 -9.48 -4.82 -10.62
CA ARG A 9 -8.53 -5.09 -11.69
C ARG A 9 -9.12 -5.98 -12.78
N SER A 10 -9.80 -7.05 -12.38
CA SER A 10 -10.48 -7.96 -13.30
C SER A 10 -11.52 -7.23 -14.15
N ARG A 11 -12.30 -6.34 -13.52
CA ARG A 11 -13.28 -5.51 -14.24
C ARG A 11 -12.64 -4.56 -15.25
N ALA A 12 -11.39 -4.19 -15.04
CA ALA A 12 -10.63 -3.34 -15.95
C ALA A 12 -9.78 -4.15 -16.96
N GLY A 13 -9.91 -5.47 -16.98
CA GLY A 13 -9.15 -6.34 -17.87
C GLY A 13 -7.70 -6.57 -17.45
N LEU A 14 -7.38 -6.35 -16.16
CA LEU A 14 -6.04 -6.49 -15.62
C LEU A 14 -5.90 -7.78 -14.82
N GLY A 15 -4.68 -8.32 -14.75
CA GLY A 15 -4.37 -9.50 -13.96
C GLY A 15 -4.40 -9.22 -12.46
N ALA A 16 -4.66 -10.28 -11.68
CA ALA A 16 -4.57 -10.24 -10.22
C ALA A 16 -3.13 -9.98 -9.79
N LEU A 17 -2.97 -9.32 -8.64
CA LEU A 17 -1.65 -9.05 -8.07
C LEU A 17 -1.22 -10.23 -7.19
N ALA A 18 0.04 -10.63 -7.34
CA ALA A 18 0.62 -11.69 -6.54
C ALA A 18 0.85 -11.23 -5.09
N ASP A 19 0.78 -12.14 -4.14
CA ASP A 19 1.18 -11.91 -2.76
C ASP A 19 2.69 -11.66 -2.72
N SER A 20 3.11 -10.67 -1.94
CA SER A 20 4.53 -10.39 -1.70
C SER A 20 4.78 -10.24 -0.20
N PRO A 21 5.41 -11.22 0.44
CA PRO A 21 5.80 -11.09 1.85
C PRO A 21 6.70 -9.89 2.11
N GLN A 22 7.56 -9.53 1.17
CA GLN A 22 8.43 -8.36 1.28
C GLN A 22 7.61 -7.05 1.28
N LEU A 23 6.60 -6.94 0.41
CA LEU A 23 5.73 -5.78 0.37
C LEU A 23 4.76 -5.75 1.55
N ASP A 24 4.31 -6.91 2.06
CA ASP A 24 3.54 -6.98 3.31
C ASP A 24 4.35 -6.40 4.46
N LEU A 25 5.62 -6.80 4.59
CA LEU A 25 6.51 -6.31 5.64
C LEU A 25 6.76 -4.81 5.50
N SER A 26 7.04 -4.33 4.31
CA SER A 26 7.25 -2.90 4.09
C SER A 26 6.00 -2.07 4.39
N ALA A 27 4.82 -2.56 4.04
CA ALA A 27 3.54 -1.91 4.36
C ALA A 27 3.30 -1.86 5.88
N GLU A 28 3.63 -2.94 6.58
CA GLU A 28 3.52 -3.02 8.04
C GLU A 28 4.45 -2.01 8.72
N ASP A 29 5.72 -1.97 8.31
CA ASP A 29 6.71 -1.04 8.87
C ASP A 29 6.34 0.42 8.56
N LYS A 30 5.81 0.69 7.39
CA LYS A 30 5.31 2.02 7.03
C LYS A 30 4.14 2.43 7.90
N ALA A 31 3.16 1.56 8.12
CA ALA A 31 2.03 1.84 9.00
C ALA A 31 2.50 2.10 10.45
N ALA A 32 3.51 1.38 10.91
CA ALA A 32 4.12 1.62 12.21
C ALA A 32 4.76 3.01 12.29
N ASP A 33 5.42 3.47 11.24
CA ASP A 33 5.98 4.83 11.18
C ASP A 33 4.88 5.90 11.25
N VAL A 34 3.78 5.70 10.53
CA VAL A 34 2.64 6.63 10.58
C VAL A 34 2.12 6.79 12.01
N LEU A 35 1.96 5.69 12.72
CA LEU A 35 1.45 5.71 14.10
C LEU A 35 2.50 6.24 15.08
N ARG A 36 3.75 5.80 14.96
CA ARG A 36 4.82 6.17 15.89
C ARG A 36 5.18 7.65 15.81
N CYS A 37 5.23 8.20 14.61
CA CYS A 37 5.56 9.60 14.39
C CYS A 37 4.33 10.51 14.30
N ASP A 38 3.16 9.93 14.51
CA ASP A 38 1.86 10.65 14.44
C ASP A 38 1.76 11.50 13.17
N SER A 39 2.11 10.88 12.03
CA SER A 39 2.21 11.57 10.74
C SER A 39 1.59 10.73 9.63
N PHE A 40 0.40 11.13 9.20
CA PHE A 40 -0.24 10.53 8.03
C PHE A 40 0.37 11.14 6.77
N SER A 41 1.44 10.51 6.29
CA SER A 41 2.23 11.01 5.17
C SER A 41 3.00 9.88 4.50
N HIS A 42 3.23 9.99 3.20
CA HIS A 42 4.15 9.10 2.48
C HIS A 42 5.58 9.18 3.01
N THR A 43 5.93 10.26 3.71
CA THR A 43 7.26 10.48 4.30
C THR A 43 7.23 10.48 5.82
N ALA A 44 6.33 9.71 6.44
CA ALA A 44 6.24 9.61 7.91
C ALA A 44 7.60 9.24 8.52
N CYS A 45 7.93 9.82 9.66
CA CYS A 45 9.22 9.70 10.33
C CYS A 45 10.40 10.23 9.48
N GLY A 46 10.13 11.08 8.48
CA GLY A 46 11.16 11.62 7.58
C GLY A 46 11.73 10.58 6.59
N ARG A 47 11.03 9.48 6.38
CA ARG A 47 11.47 8.42 5.46
C ARG A 47 10.55 8.33 4.27
N GLU A 48 11.13 8.23 3.06
CA GLU A 48 10.38 7.92 1.85
C GLU A 48 9.72 6.54 1.99
N PHE A 49 8.57 6.33 1.34
CA PHE A 49 7.87 5.04 1.44
C PHE A 49 8.72 3.88 0.88
N THR A 50 9.64 4.16 -0.03
CA THR A 50 10.57 3.18 -0.60
C THR A 50 11.62 2.69 0.40
N TYR A 51 11.84 3.42 1.50
CA TYR A 51 12.82 3.02 2.51
C TYR A 51 12.53 1.61 3.04
N TRP A 52 11.31 1.35 3.46
CA TRP A 52 10.95 0.04 4.01
C TRP A 52 10.90 -1.05 2.95
N MET A 53 10.56 -0.71 1.70
CA MET A 53 10.66 -1.65 0.58
C MET A 53 12.10 -2.07 0.35
N GLN A 54 13.04 -1.15 0.47
CA GLN A 54 14.47 -1.45 0.36
C GLN A 54 14.94 -2.31 1.52
N GLN A 55 14.55 -1.98 2.75
CA GLN A 55 14.92 -2.77 3.94
C GLN A 55 14.37 -4.20 3.86
N ALA A 56 13.20 -4.38 3.27
CA ALA A 56 12.59 -5.70 3.06
C ALA A 56 13.20 -6.47 1.88
N GLY A 57 14.09 -5.86 1.12
CA GLY A 57 14.78 -6.48 -0.01
C GLY A 57 14.01 -6.45 -1.33
N TYR A 58 12.87 -5.74 -1.39
CA TYR A 58 12.08 -5.68 -2.63
C TYR A 58 12.79 -4.88 -3.73
N LEU A 59 13.58 -3.88 -3.36
CA LEU A 59 14.29 -3.00 -4.30
C LEU A 59 15.73 -3.46 -4.56
N SER A 60 16.04 -4.73 -4.29
CA SER A 60 17.40 -5.27 -4.51
C SER A 60 17.78 -5.40 -5.99
N GLU A 61 16.80 -5.43 -6.88
CA GLU A 61 17.03 -5.46 -8.32
C GLU A 61 17.17 -4.05 -8.90
N ALA A 62 17.88 -3.95 -10.02
CA ALA A 62 18.24 -2.64 -10.60
C ALA A 62 17.07 -1.87 -11.20
N CYS A 63 15.98 -2.56 -11.56
CA CYS A 63 14.81 -1.93 -12.18
C CYS A 63 13.53 -2.33 -11.47
N TRP A 64 12.81 -1.34 -10.99
CA TRP A 64 11.55 -1.56 -10.28
C TRP A 64 10.60 -0.38 -10.49
N HIS A 65 9.32 -0.66 -10.31
CA HIS A 65 8.25 0.33 -10.31
C HIS A 65 7.36 0.05 -9.10
N VAL A 66 7.14 1.05 -8.26
CA VAL A 66 6.42 0.88 -7.00
C VAL A 66 5.47 2.04 -6.73
N GLY A 67 4.47 1.78 -5.90
CA GLY A 67 3.52 2.78 -5.46
C GLY A 67 3.00 2.49 -4.07
N GLU A 68 2.39 3.49 -3.45
CA GLU A 68 1.83 3.40 -2.11
C GLU A 68 0.45 4.03 -2.05
N ASN A 69 -0.51 3.33 -1.46
CA ASN A 69 -1.78 3.91 -1.01
C ASN A 69 -1.82 3.88 0.51
N LEU A 70 -2.16 5.01 1.09
CA LEU A 70 -2.39 5.15 2.53
C LEU A 70 -3.82 5.61 2.78
N ALA A 71 -4.43 5.14 3.86
CA ALA A 71 -5.68 5.67 4.35
C ALA A 71 -5.83 5.37 5.84
N TRP A 72 -6.66 6.15 6.49
CA TRP A 72 -7.04 5.90 7.88
C TRP A 72 -8.52 6.19 8.10
N GLY A 73 -9.07 5.60 9.13
CA GLY A 73 -10.44 5.86 9.53
C GLY A 73 -10.72 5.31 10.91
N VAL A 74 -11.74 5.85 11.55
CA VAL A 74 -12.23 5.43 12.87
C VAL A 74 -13.61 4.81 12.69
N GLY A 75 -13.88 3.70 13.39
CA GLY A 75 -15.16 3.02 13.31
C GLY A 75 -15.47 2.55 11.89
N THR A 76 -16.64 2.87 11.40
CA THR A 76 -17.09 2.45 10.06
C THR A 76 -16.27 3.04 8.91
N TYR A 77 -15.57 4.16 9.16
CA TYR A 77 -14.69 4.78 8.17
C TYR A 77 -13.37 4.01 7.99
N GLY A 78 -13.00 3.17 8.97
CA GLY A 78 -11.79 2.35 8.91
C GLY A 78 -12.02 0.96 8.33
N THR A 79 -13.22 0.60 7.94
CA THR A 79 -13.50 -0.72 7.34
C THR A 79 -12.85 -0.85 5.96
N VAL A 80 -12.54 -2.08 5.57
CA VAL A 80 -11.97 -2.35 4.24
C VAL A 80 -12.84 -1.76 3.12
N ARG A 81 -14.15 -1.87 3.25
CA ARG A 81 -15.09 -1.34 2.27
C ARG A 81 -15.02 0.18 2.14
N SER A 82 -15.01 0.89 3.27
CA SER A 82 -14.93 2.35 3.29
C SER A 82 -13.61 2.84 2.70
N ILE A 83 -12.50 2.22 3.11
CA ILE A 83 -11.15 2.57 2.62
C ILE A 83 -11.04 2.30 1.12
N PHE A 84 -11.46 1.12 0.68
CA PHE A 84 -11.38 0.78 -0.74
C PHE A 84 -12.20 1.74 -1.60
N ARG A 85 -13.42 2.07 -1.18
CA ARG A 85 -14.26 3.06 -1.87
C ARG A 85 -13.58 4.43 -1.95
N ALA A 86 -12.97 4.88 -0.85
CA ALA A 86 -12.25 6.16 -0.81
C ALA A 86 -11.09 6.15 -1.80
N TRP A 87 -10.31 5.07 -1.84
CA TRP A 87 -9.21 4.94 -2.79
C TRP A 87 -9.70 4.95 -4.24
N MET A 88 -10.79 4.26 -4.54
CA MET A 88 -11.32 4.21 -5.91
C MET A 88 -11.92 5.53 -6.38
N ARG A 89 -12.32 6.41 -5.46
CA ARG A 89 -12.79 7.77 -5.77
C ARG A 89 -11.68 8.79 -5.91
N SER A 90 -10.48 8.46 -5.46
CA SER A 90 -9.31 9.33 -5.56
C SER A 90 -8.50 8.94 -6.80
N PRO A 91 -8.31 9.84 -7.77
CA PRO A 91 -7.59 9.52 -9.00
C PRO A 91 -6.19 8.94 -8.76
N GLU A 92 -5.47 9.46 -7.78
CA GLU A 92 -4.11 9.00 -7.46
C GLU A 92 -4.10 7.57 -6.89
N HIS A 93 -4.98 7.31 -5.92
CA HIS A 93 -5.09 5.97 -5.30
C HIS A 93 -5.65 4.94 -6.28
N ARG A 94 -6.65 5.34 -7.08
CA ARG A 94 -7.22 4.50 -8.13
C ARG A 94 -6.16 4.11 -9.16
N ARG A 95 -5.30 5.05 -9.54
CA ARG A 95 -4.22 4.80 -10.50
C ARG A 95 -3.29 3.70 -10.01
N ASN A 96 -2.99 3.64 -8.71
CA ASN A 96 -2.19 2.57 -8.13
C ASN A 96 -2.93 1.22 -8.18
N ILE A 97 -4.20 1.19 -7.79
CA ILE A 97 -5.01 -0.05 -7.80
C ILE A 97 -5.10 -0.64 -9.21
N LEU A 98 -5.27 0.19 -10.21
CA LEU A 98 -5.39 -0.21 -11.62
C LEU A 98 -4.07 -0.10 -12.39
N GLY A 99 -2.96 0.11 -11.71
CA GLY A 99 -1.67 0.31 -12.31
C GLY A 99 -1.02 -0.96 -12.84
N ASP A 100 0.05 -0.76 -13.59
CA ASP A 100 0.84 -1.86 -14.16
C ASP A 100 1.81 -2.40 -13.12
N TYR A 101 1.26 -3.13 -12.16
CA TYR A 101 2.00 -3.80 -11.10
C TYR A 101 1.76 -5.30 -11.17
N GLU A 102 2.66 -6.07 -10.56
CA GLU A 102 2.57 -7.53 -10.49
C GLU A 102 2.35 -8.06 -9.07
N ALA A 103 2.67 -7.27 -8.04
CA ALA A 103 2.64 -7.69 -6.65
C ALA A 103 2.01 -6.64 -5.73
N LEU A 104 1.44 -7.11 -4.62
CA LEU A 104 0.76 -6.28 -3.64
C LEU A 104 1.11 -6.77 -2.23
N GLY A 105 1.47 -5.82 -1.37
CA GLY A 105 1.55 -6.02 0.06
C GLY A 105 0.54 -5.13 0.78
N LEU A 106 -0.01 -5.63 1.86
CA LEU A 106 -1.05 -4.95 2.63
C LEU A 106 -0.75 -4.97 4.12
N SER A 107 -1.10 -3.89 4.80
CA SER A 107 -1.10 -3.81 6.26
C SER A 107 -2.36 -3.10 6.75
N ARG A 108 -2.88 -3.61 7.86
CA ARG A 108 -3.94 -2.98 8.64
C ARG A 108 -3.47 -2.91 10.08
N GLN A 109 -3.30 -1.71 10.60
CA GLN A 109 -2.87 -1.51 11.99
C GLN A 109 -3.81 -0.54 12.70
N VAL A 110 -3.95 -0.72 14.00
CA VAL A 110 -4.81 0.10 14.84
C VAL A 110 -3.96 0.79 15.89
N GLY A 111 -4.17 2.10 16.06
CA GLY A 111 -3.45 2.89 17.06
C GLY A 111 -4.02 4.28 17.18
N GLU A 112 -3.35 5.10 17.97
CA GLU A 112 -3.71 6.52 18.08
C GLU A 112 -3.05 7.31 16.95
N LEU A 113 -3.85 8.14 16.27
CA LEU A 113 -3.38 9.02 15.22
C LEU A 113 -4.10 10.37 15.33
N GLU A 114 -3.32 11.44 15.33
CA GLU A 114 -3.84 12.82 15.40
C GLU A 114 -4.84 13.04 16.55
N GLY A 115 -4.55 12.43 17.71
CA GLY A 115 -5.37 12.52 18.89
C GLY A 115 -6.61 11.61 18.90
N GLN A 116 -6.80 10.79 17.86
CA GLN A 116 -7.92 9.86 17.80
C GLN A 116 -7.46 8.44 18.12
N ALA A 117 -8.02 7.88 19.19
CA ALA A 117 -7.80 6.48 19.57
C ALA A 117 -8.49 5.54 18.58
N ASP A 118 -8.04 4.29 18.54
CA ASP A 118 -8.62 3.23 17.74
C ASP A 118 -8.71 3.56 16.24
N THR A 119 -7.76 4.35 15.75
CA THR A 119 -7.65 4.65 14.32
C THR A 119 -7.09 3.46 13.58
N VAL A 120 -7.76 3.08 12.50
CA VAL A 120 -7.31 2.01 11.61
C VAL A 120 -6.51 2.64 10.48
N VAL A 121 -5.25 2.21 10.32
CA VAL A 121 -4.36 2.65 9.24
C VAL A 121 -4.22 1.51 8.24
N TRP A 122 -4.58 1.78 7.00
CA TRP A 122 -4.39 0.86 5.88
C TRP A 122 -3.25 1.34 5.01
N THR A 123 -2.34 0.42 4.70
CA THR A 123 -1.23 0.65 3.78
C THR A 123 -1.25 -0.42 2.70
N ALA A 124 -1.18 0.02 1.45
CA ALA A 124 -1.00 -0.87 0.31
C ALA A 124 0.29 -0.48 -0.40
N HIS A 125 1.19 -1.45 -0.57
CA HIS A 125 2.40 -1.32 -1.36
C HIS A 125 2.26 -2.13 -2.64
N PHE A 126 2.42 -1.47 -3.77
CA PHE A 126 2.35 -2.06 -5.10
C PHE A 126 3.75 -2.12 -5.69
N GLY A 127 4.05 -3.16 -6.41
CA GLY A 127 5.37 -3.26 -7.03
C GLY A 127 5.42 -4.16 -8.24
N SER A 128 6.40 -3.89 -9.06
CA SER A 128 6.84 -4.76 -10.14
C SER A 128 8.33 -4.58 -10.35
N HIS A 129 8.98 -5.64 -10.82
CA HIS A 129 10.34 -5.59 -11.31
C HIS A 129 10.30 -5.57 -12.84
N CYS A 130 11.21 -4.82 -13.46
CA CYS A 130 11.30 -4.82 -14.90
C CYS A 130 11.81 -6.18 -15.38
N GLU A 131 11.23 -6.69 -16.47
CA GLU A 131 11.78 -7.87 -17.10
C GLU A 131 13.23 -7.58 -17.52
N THR A 132 14.15 -8.41 -17.06
CA THR A 132 15.49 -8.40 -17.63
C THR A 132 15.35 -8.88 -19.06
N ALA A 133 15.71 -8.03 -20.02
CA ALA A 133 15.77 -8.45 -21.41
C ALA A 133 16.69 -9.66 -21.49
N THR A 134 16.12 -10.83 -21.70
CA THR A 134 16.90 -12.01 -22.05
C THR A 134 17.38 -11.80 -23.48
N SER A 135 18.61 -11.40 -23.57
CA SER A 135 19.29 -11.39 -24.87
C SER A 135 19.59 -12.81 -25.32
#